data_5237b9684bb4c2060310a28650bc67a8
#
_entry.id   5237b9684bb4c2060310a28650bc67a8
#
_cell.length_a   1.000
_cell.length_b   1.000
_cell.length_c   1.000
_cell.angle_alpha   90.00
_cell.angle_beta   90.00
_cell.angle_gamma   90.00
#
_symmetry.space_group_name_H-M   'P 1'
#
loop_
_entity.id
_entity.type
_entity.pdbx_description
1 polymer ?
#
loop_
_entity_poly.entity_id
_entity_poly.type
_entity_poly.pdbx_seq_one_letter_code
_entity_poly.pdbx_strand_id
1 'polypeptide(L)'
;MRPILLLFFLSAAQAATSDECAACHREIYDRYRHTPMAVTSGVPAREDLARATFTHAATGFRYRVYRDRAGLAFEFRKDPVHGSRELPWFIGSGATARSYLVADDGYLFEAPVAYYSAARKWDLAPAYDRYAYPFLTRPVLPACLACHASALNPVAGTHNQYGAPPFAEPGISCERCHGPGDRHIASAKAADIVNPARLPADRRDSVCAQCHLSGEVRAMHPGARWSTYHPGDRLSDSIAVFVRAGATPGITVTSHVEKLAQSACKQSAGDKLWCGSCHDPHGQRKSDREMCLGCHGVTAAACAAKQHDDCTRCHMPKSSVTDAQHVVYTDHSIPRRPRKPAVVAQGSDLVAFPGFSDSPRDLALAWAIVAARPERTTDRPRALALLQQAGRDHPDDAEILVYLAEIYRNTGKPDEAIPLYERALHLDPTQLTATVGLGGIMMERRQFAGAIRLWEDALAKDAGLVLVRTNLAMAYWQIGDMANAERHLVKAVAMAPGFAAPAGLLAKLRR
;
A
#
# COMPACT_ATOMS: atom_id res chain seq x y z
N MET A 1 -15.94 -11.20 54.21
CA MET A 1 -16.17 -10.20 53.17
C MET A 1 -15.32 -10.57 51.96
N ARG A 2 -15.93 -11.04 50.89
CA ARG A 2 -15.22 -11.36 49.63
C ARG A 2 -15.22 -10.08 48.76
N PRO A 3 -14.12 -9.64 48.18
CA PRO A 3 -14.12 -8.54 47.26
C PRO A 3 -14.80 -8.95 45.96
N ILE A 4 -15.81 -8.19 45.56
CA ILE A 4 -16.45 -8.29 44.23
C ILE A 4 -15.51 -7.59 43.26
N LEU A 5 -14.86 -8.38 42.37
CA LEU A 5 -14.06 -7.87 41.28
C LEU A 5 -15.04 -7.39 40.19
N LEU A 6 -15.25 -6.08 40.11
CA LEU A 6 -15.94 -5.47 38.97
C LEU A 6 -15.01 -5.53 37.76
N LEU A 7 -15.27 -6.49 36.87
CA LEU A 7 -14.71 -6.50 35.53
C LEU A 7 -15.39 -5.38 34.72
N PHE A 8 -14.69 -4.25 34.58
CA PHE A 8 -15.03 -3.28 33.55
C PHE A 8 -14.73 -3.89 32.19
N PHE A 9 -15.75 -4.36 31.50
CA PHE A 9 -15.67 -4.58 30.06
C PHE A 9 -15.51 -3.19 29.41
N LEU A 10 -14.30 -2.81 29.04
CA LEU A 10 -14.08 -1.79 28.04
C LEU A 10 -14.64 -2.35 26.72
N SER A 11 -15.90 -2.05 26.42
CA SER A 11 -16.39 -2.21 25.07
C SER A 11 -15.56 -1.27 24.20
N ALA A 12 -14.71 -1.82 23.32
CA ALA A 12 -14.12 -1.05 22.23
C ALA A 12 -15.29 -0.38 21.50
N ALA A 13 -15.30 0.95 21.48
CA ALA A 13 -16.28 1.71 20.72
C ALA A 13 -16.21 1.19 19.27
N GLN A 14 -17.29 0.62 18.80
CA GLN A 14 -17.38 0.08 17.47
C GLN A 14 -17.58 1.26 16.53
N ALA A 15 -16.67 1.46 15.56
CA ALA A 15 -16.74 2.57 14.62
C ALA A 15 -18.12 2.61 13.94
N ALA A 16 -18.71 3.80 13.80
CA ALA A 16 -19.99 3.96 13.16
C ALA A 16 -19.90 3.60 11.67
N THR A 17 -20.90 2.86 11.19
CA THR A 17 -20.98 2.46 9.79
C THR A 17 -21.53 3.59 8.91
N SER A 18 -21.22 3.57 7.61
CA SER A 18 -21.81 4.51 6.66
C SER A 18 -23.34 4.37 6.56
N ASP A 19 -23.91 3.20 6.86
CA ASP A 19 -25.36 2.99 6.90
C ASP A 19 -26.02 3.72 8.08
N GLU A 20 -25.36 3.82 9.23
CA GLU A 20 -25.85 4.62 10.37
C GLU A 20 -25.85 6.10 10.03
N CYS A 21 -24.86 6.60 9.30
CA CYS A 21 -24.84 7.97 8.78
C CYS A 21 -25.99 8.24 7.81
N ALA A 22 -26.37 7.23 7.01
CA ALA A 22 -27.48 7.32 6.04
C ALA A 22 -28.84 7.59 6.69
N ALA A 23 -29.03 7.26 7.96
CA ALA A 23 -30.29 7.53 8.68
C ALA A 23 -30.65 9.02 8.71
N CYS A 24 -29.63 9.92 8.79
CA CYS A 24 -29.83 11.37 8.79
C CYS A 24 -29.33 12.03 7.49
N HIS A 25 -28.36 11.44 6.80
CA HIS A 25 -27.68 12.01 5.62
C HIS A 25 -27.99 11.26 4.33
N ARG A 26 -29.24 10.83 4.13
CA ARG A 26 -29.68 9.93 3.06
C ARG A 26 -29.27 10.39 1.66
N GLU A 27 -29.48 11.66 1.30
CA GLU A 27 -29.12 12.18 -0.01
C GLU A 27 -27.61 12.14 -0.28
N ILE A 28 -26.80 12.45 0.73
CA ILE A 28 -25.33 12.42 0.63
C ILE A 28 -24.88 10.97 0.48
N TYR A 29 -25.43 10.06 1.29
CA TYR A 29 -25.11 8.65 1.25
C TYR A 29 -25.45 8.03 -0.12
N ASP A 30 -26.64 8.29 -0.65
CA ASP A 30 -27.08 7.74 -1.94
C ASP A 30 -26.23 8.20 -3.12
N ARG A 31 -25.66 9.41 -3.07
CA ARG A 31 -24.68 9.88 -4.06
C ARG A 31 -23.32 9.25 -3.81
N TYR A 32 -22.84 9.28 -2.55
CA TYR A 32 -21.51 8.86 -2.18
C TYR A 32 -21.24 7.39 -2.50
N ARG A 33 -22.16 6.51 -2.20
CA ARG A 33 -22.01 5.04 -2.39
C ARG A 33 -21.72 4.63 -3.83
N HIS A 34 -21.88 5.52 -4.79
CA HIS A 34 -21.58 5.30 -6.22
C HIS A 34 -20.24 5.94 -6.64
N THR A 35 -19.55 6.61 -5.73
CA THR A 35 -18.25 7.21 -6.04
C THR A 35 -17.15 6.16 -6.13
N PRO A 36 -16.06 6.42 -6.90
CA PRO A 36 -14.92 5.52 -6.94
C PRO A 36 -14.31 5.22 -5.57
N MET A 37 -14.35 6.16 -4.62
CA MET A 37 -13.86 5.94 -3.26
C MET A 37 -14.72 4.94 -2.49
N ALA A 38 -16.04 5.08 -2.55
CA ALA A 38 -16.96 4.19 -1.83
C ALA A 38 -16.93 2.74 -2.35
N VAL A 39 -16.54 2.52 -3.61
CA VAL A 39 -16.53 1.18 -4.24
C VAL A 39 -15.10 0.64 -4.49
N THR A 40 -14.10 1.16 -3.75
CA THR A 40 -12.70 0.80 -3.99
C THR A 40 -12.25 -0.52 -3.37
N SER A 41 -13.12 -1.23 -2.70
CA SER A 41 -12.93 -2.63 -2.29
C SER A 41 -14.27 -3.35 -2.16
N GLY A 42 -14.24 -4.68 -2.11
CA GLY A 42 -15.46 -5.47 -1.92
C GLY A 42 -15.30 -6.92 -2.35
N VAL A 43 -16.46 -7.59 -2.42
CA VAL A 43 -16.61 -8.93 -2.99
C VAL A 43 -16.93 -8.77 -4.49
N PRO A 44 -16.30 -9.53 -5.40
CA PRO A 44 -16.61 -9.47 -6.83
C PRO A 44 -18.07 -9.81 -7.10
N ALA A 45 -18.85 -8.86 -7.66
CA ALA A 45 -20.25 -9.07 -7.99
C ALA A 45 -20.43 -10.14 -9.07
N ARG A 46 -21.64 -10.76 -9.15
CA ARG A 46 -21.91 -11.81 -10.14
C ARG A 46 -21.82 -11.32 -11.57
N GLU A 47 -22.13 -10.07 -11.80
CA GLU A 47 -22.14 -9.41 -13.13
C GLU A 47 -20.77 -8.87 -13.52
N ASP A 48 -19.84 -8.82 -12.57
CA ASP A 48 -18.48 -8.39 -12.84
C ASP A 48 -17.77 -9.44 -13.70
N LEU A 49 -17.58 -9.09 -14.97
CA LEU A 49 -16.50 -9.53 -15.82
C LEU A 49 -16.67 -10.88 -16.53
N ALA A 50 -16.59 -10.81 -17.84
CA ALA A 50 -16.56 -11.93 -18.75
C ALA A 50 -15.35 -12.87 -18.47
N ARG A 51 -15.53 -14.17 -18.75
CA ARG A 51 -14.43 -15.14 -18.83
C ARG A 51 -13.34 -14.60 -19.75
N ALA A 52 -12.10 -14.67 -19.31
CA ALA A 52 -10.98 -14.24 -20.12
C ALA A 52 -9.82 -15.23 -20.04
N THR A 53 -9.04 -15.25 -21.11
CA THR A 53 -7.79 -16.00 -21.16
C THR A 53 -6.75 -15.12 -21.79
N PHE A 54 -5.57 -15.05 -21.17
CA PHE A 54 -4.41 -14.35 -21.73
C PHE A 54 -3.12 -15.13 -21.44
N THR A 55 -2.09 -14.87 -22.20
CA THR A 55 -0.77 -15.45 -21.99
C THR A 55 0.23 -14.34 -21.71
N HIS A 56 0.98 -14.46 -20.64
CA HIS A 56 2.09 -13.55 -20.36
C HIS A 56 3.28 -13.94 -21.26
N ALA A 57 3.60 -13.08 -22.22
CA ALA A 57 4.56 -13.39 -23.27
C ALA A 57 5.96 -13.71 -22.73
N ALA A 58 6.44 -12.97 -21.72
CA ALA A 58 7.79 -13.15 -21.18
C ALA A 58 7.97 -14.48 -20.44
N THR A 59 6.95 -15.00 -19.76
CA THR A 59 7.04 -16.23 -18.98
C THR A 59 6.43 -17.45 -19.65
N GLY A 60 5.53 -17.24 -20.62
CA GLY A 60 4.75 -18.28 -21.27
C GLY A 60 3.63 -18.87 -20.40
N PHE A 61 3.39 -18.35 -19.21
CA PHE A 61 2.24 -18.75 -18.41
C PHE A 61 0.95 -18.27 -19.05
N ARG A 62 -0.02 -19.19 -19.18
CA ARG A 62 -1.38 -18.90 -19.60
C ARG A 62 -2.26 -18.75 -18.36
N TYR A 63 -3.00 -17.65 -18.29
CA TYR A 63 -3.96 -17.37 -17.24
C TYR A 63 -5.37 -17.44 -17.80
N ARG A 64 -6.31 -18.01 -17.03
CA ARG A 64 -7.74 -18.00 -17.33
C ARG A 64 -8.49 -17.52 -16.09
N VAL A 65 -9.26 -16.45 -16.25
CA VAL A 65 -10.18 -15.97 -15.21
C VAL A 65 -11.58 -16.49 -15.55
N TYR A 66 -12.25 -17.06 -14.59
CA TYR A 66 -13.56 -17.67 -14.74
C TYR A 66 -14.39 -17.54 -13.46
N ARG A 67 -15.67 -17.80 -13.59
CA ARG A 67 -16.59 -17.89 -12.46
C ARG A 67 -17.19 -19.29 -12.42
N ASP A 68 -17.25 -19.85 -11.24
CA ASP A 68 -17.94 -21.09 -10.93
C ASP A 68 -18.96 -20.90 -9.80
N ARG A 69 -19.37 -21.99 -9.16
CA ARG A 69 -20.35 -21.94 -8.06
C ARG A 69 -19.79 -21.30 -6.79
N ALA A 70 -18.49 -21.39 -6.55
CA ALA A 70 -17.83 -20.82 -5.39
C ALA A 70 -17.59 -19.30 -5.54
N GLY A 71 -17.47 -18.81 -6.77
CA GLY A 71 -17.25 -17.40 -7.03
C GLY A 71 -16.33 -17.09 -8.21
N LEU A 72 -15.64 -15.96 -8.16
CA LEU A 72 -14.61 -15.60 -9.13
C LEU A 72 -13.32 -16.34 -8.79
N ALA A 73 -12.66 -16.90 -9.82
CA ALA A 73 -11.40 -17.63 -9.67
C ALA A 73 -10.50 -17.42 -10.88
N PHE A 74 -9.22 -17.73 -10.72
CA PHE A 74 -8.30 -17.83 -11.84
C PHE A 74 -7.50 -19.13 -11.78
N GLU A 75 -7.11 -19.61 -12.95
CA GLU A 75 -6.14 -20.68 -13.12
C GLU A 75 -4.92 -20.16 -13.88
N PHE A 76 -3.79 -20.79 -13.65
CA PHE A 76 -2.54 -20.57 -14.40
C PHE A 76 -1.97 -21.89 -14.85
N ARG A 77 -1.35 -21.90 -16.04
CA ARG A 77 -0.76 -23.11 -16.62
C ARG A 77 0.45 -22.79 -17.49
N LYS A 78 1.51 -23.54 -17.26
CA LYS A 78 2.67 -23.75 -18.12
C LYS A 78 3.26 -25.10 -17.73
N ASP A 79 3.04 -26.13 -18.55
CA ASP A 79 3.40 -27.51 -18.22
C ASP A 79 4.86 -27.66 -17.76
N PRO A 80 5.12 -28.39 -16.66
CA PRO A 80 4.17 -29.16 -15.84
C PRO A 80 3.45 -28.34 -14.76
N VAL A 81 3.72 -27.04 -14.64
CA VAL A 81 3.21 -26.16 -13.56
C VAL A 81 1.79 -25.70 -13.89
N HIS A 82 0.86 -25.97 -13.00
CA HIS A 82 -0.52 -25.49 -13.09
C HIS A 82 -1.15 -25.32 -11.70
N GLY A 83 -2.23 -24.56 -11.62
CA GLY A 83 -2.98 -24.38 -10.40
C GLY A 83 -4.13 -23.39 -10.56
N SER A 84 -4.93 -23.25 -9.51
CA SER A 84 -6.03 -22.29 -9.44
C SER A 84 -6.14 -21.67 -8.06
N ARG A 85 -6.74 -20.46 -7.98
CA ARG A 85 -7.08 -19.78 -6.73
C ARG A 85 -8.40 -19.06 -6.87
N GLU A 86 -9.15 -19.02 -5.78
CA GLU A 86 -10.32 -18.17 -5.65
C GLU A 86 -9.91 -16.70 -5.47
N LEU A 87 -10.79 -15.80 -5.90
CA LEU A 87 -10.64 -14.36 -5.81
C LEU A 87 -11.81 -13.79 -4.97
N PRO A 88 -11.83 -14.02 -3.65
CA PRO A 88 -12.95 -13.65 -2.79
C PRO A 88 -13.10 -12.14 -2.61
N TRP A 89 -12.04 -11.38 -2.82
CA TRP A 89 -12.00 -9.93 -2.59
C TRP A 89 -11.33 -9.20 -3.74
N PHE A 90 -11.65 -7.90 -3.86
CA PHE A 90 -10.92 -7.00 -4.76
C PHE A 90 -10.57 -5.69 -4.06
N ILE A 91 -9.57 -4.98 -4.61
CA ILE A 91 -9.23 -3.60 -4.34
C ILE A 91 -9.15 -2.81 -5.65
N GLY A 92 -9.45 -1.50 -5.59
CA GLY A 92 -9.58 -0.63 -6.74
C GLY A 92 -11.03 -0.47 -7.19
N SER A 93 -11.44 0.77 -7.46
CA SER A 93 -12.83 1.14 -7.74
C SER A 93 -13.42 0.52 -9.02
N GLY A 94 -12.58 0.04 -9.91
CA GLY A 94 -13.00 -0.36 -11.26
C GLY A 94 -13.17 0.81 -12.23
N ALA A 95 -13.04 2.05 -11.79
CA ALA A 95 -13.02 3.19 -12.71
C ALA A 95 -11.82 3.14 -13.67
N THR A 96 -10.70 2.61 -13.19
CA THR A 96 -9.46 2.45 -13.96
C THR A 96 -9.01 0.99 -14.00
N ALA A 97 -8.93 0.35 -12.83
CA ALA A 97 -8.54 -1.04 -12.67
C ALA A 97 -9.12 -1.63 -11.38
N ARG A 98 -9.11 -2.96 -11.29
CA ARG A 98 -9.31 -3.76 -10.07
C ARG A 98 -8.22 -4.80 -9.97
N SER A 99 -7.50 -4.83 -8.84
CA SER A 99 -6.67 -5.95 -8.41
C SER A 99 -7.51 -6.88 -7.53
N TYR A 100 -7.19 -8.16 -7.55
CA TYR A 100 -7.93 -9.18 -6.79
C TYR A 100 -7.06 -9.75 -5.69
N LEU A 101 -7.70 -10.28 -4.66
CA LEU A 101 -7.02 -10.83 -3.48
C LEU A 101 -7.28 -12.33 -3.38
N VAL A 102 -6.26 -13.05 -2.93
CA VAL A 102 -6.28 -14.46 -2.56
C VAL A 102 -6.17 -14.57 -1.05
N ALA A 103 -6.94 -15.46 -0.45
CA ALA A 103 -6.83 -15.79 0.97
C ALA A 103 -6.23 -17.20 1.15
N ASP A 104 -5.29 -17.36 2.08
CA ASP A 104 -4.72 -18.65 2.50
C ASP A 104 -4.59 -18.64 4.03
N ASP A 105 -5.41 -19.41 4.75
CA ASP A 105 -5.46 -19.46 6.22
C ASP A 105 -5.64 -18.07 6.90
N GLY A 106 -6.45 -17.21 6.29
CA GLY A 106 -6.69 -15.83 6.77
C GLY A 106 -5.61 -14.83 6.36
N TYR A 107 -4.48 -15.27 5.80
CA TYR A 107 -3.49 -14.37 5.20
C TYR A 107 -3.96 -13.89 3.83
N LEU A 108 -3.88 -12.59 3.58
CA LEU A 108 -4.26 -12.00 2.30
C LEU A 108 -3.05 -11.70 1.43
N PHE A 109 -3.18 -12.08 0.17
CA PHE A 109 -2.19 -11.83 -0.87
C PHE A 109 -2.85 -11.21 -2.11
N GLU A 110 -2.13 -10.36 -2.82
CA GLU A 110 -2.57 -9.88 -4.12
C GLU A 110 -2.47 -11.00 -5.16
N ALA A 111 -3.50 -11.15 -5.97
CA ALA A 111 -3.48 -12.08 -7.09
C ALA A 111 -2.63 -11.53 -8.26
N PRO A 112 -2.00 -12.41 -9.07
CA PRO A 112 -1.23 -11.98 -10.23
C PRO A 112 -2.08 -11.44 -11.39
N VAL A 113 -3.39 -11.40 -11.26
CA VAL A 113 -4.33 -10.98 -12.31
C VAL A 113 -5.12 -9.75 -11.89
N ALA A 114 -5.27 -8.78 -12.80
CA ALA A 114 -6.05 -7.57 -12.62
C ALA A 114 -6.94 -7.32 -13.84
N TYR A 115 -8.04 -6.61 -13.63
CA TYR A 115 -8.88 -6.12 -14.71
C TYR A 115 -8.68 -4.62 -14.93
N TYR A 116 -8.37 -4.24 -16.16
CA TYR A 116 -8.12 -2.87 -16.58
C TYR A 116 -9.32 -2.34 -17.37
N SER A 117 -10.10 -1.48 -16.73
CA SER A 117 -11.40 -1.05 -17.23
C SER A 117 -11.30 -0.23 -18.51
N ALA A 118 -10.32 0.70 -18.60
CA ALA A 118 -10.11 1.52 -19.78
C ALA A 118 -9.74 0.68 -21.01
N ALA A 119 -8.94 -0.37 -20.80
CA ALA A 119 -8.52 -1.32 -21.85
C ALA A 119 -9.54 -2.46 -22.05
N ARG A 120 -10.55 -2.58 -21.17
CA ARG A 120 -11.54 -3.69 -21.13
C ARG A 120 -10.89 -5.07 -21.20
N LYS A 121 -9.78 -5.26 -20.50
CA LYS A 121 -9.03 -6.53 -20.54
C LYS A 121 -8.53 -6.96 -19.18
N TRP A 122 -8.36 -8.27 -19.06
CA TRP A 122 -7.55 -8.87 -18.01
C TRP A 122 -6.07 -8.90 -18.45
N ASP A 123 -5.19 -8.62 -17.51
CA ASP A 123 -3.75 -8.76 -17.67
C ASP A 123 -3.10 -9.01 -16.31
N LEU A 124 -1.77 -9.11 -16.26
CA LEU A 124 -1.07 -9.18 -14.98
C LEU A 124 -1.35 -7.93 -14.14
N ALA A 125 -1.47 -8.13 -12.84
CA ALA A 125 -1.55 -7.04 -11.88
C ALA A 125 -0.26 -6.19 -11.88
N PRO A 126 -0.30 -4.93 -11.45
CA PRO A 126 0.88 -4.05 -11.45
C PRO A 126 2.09 -4.69 -10.78
N ALA A 127 3.26 -4.59 -11.41
CA ALA A 127 4.55 -5.14 -10.97
C ALA A 127 4.65 -6.68 -10.92
N TYR A 128 3.67 -7.43 -11.43
CA TYR A 128 3.78 -8.90 -11.56
C TYR A 128 4.59 -9.35 -12.79
N ASP A 129 4.81 -8.50 -13.75
CA ASP A 129 5.70 -8.69 -14.90
C ASP A 129 7.17 -8.94 -14.52
N ARG A 130 7.54 -8.63 -13.27
CA ARG A 130 8.88 -8.86 -12.71
C ARG A 130 9.13 -10.32 -12.33
N TYR A 131 8.09 -11.16 -12.23
CA TYR A 131 8.20 -12.53 -11.76
C TYR A 131 8.20 -13.51 -12.93
N ALA A 132 9.14 -14.47 -12.89
CA ALA A 132 9.25 -15.53 -13.89
C ALA A 132 8.20 -16.65 -13.72
N TYR A 133 7.41 -16.62 -12.67
CA TYR A 133 6.38 -17.60 -12.29
C TYR A 133 5.19 -16.90 -11.63
N PRO A 134 4.02 -17.57 -11.50
CA PRO A 134 2.91 -17.00 -10.75
C PRO A 134 3.28 -16.78 -9.29
N PHE A 135 3.49 -15.52 -8.92
CA PHE A 135 3.79 -15.14 -7.54
C PHE A 135 2.49 -14.94 -6.77
N LEU A 136 2.19 -15.86 -5.83
CA LEU A 136 0.90 -15.91 -5.13
C LEU A 136 0.98 -15.38 -3.69
N THR A 137 2.12 -14.85 -3.29
CA THR A 137 2.38 -14.47 -1.90
C THR A 137 2.84 -13.02 -1.75
N ARG A 138 2.37 -12.12 -2.63
CA ARG A 138 2.55 -10.69 -2.42
C ARG A 138 1.61 -10.23 -1.30
N PRO A 139 2.14 -9.88 -0.11
CA PRO A 139 1.30 -9.63 1.05
C PRO A 139 0.45 -8.38 0.88
N VAL A 140 -0.81 -8.45 1.30
CA VAL A 140 -1.69 -7.28 1.40
C VAL A 140 -1.62 -6.74 2.82
N LEU A 141 -0.83 -5.69 2.99
CA LEU A 141 -0.59 -5.08 4.30
C LEU A 141 -1.74 -4.12 4.69
N PRO A 142 -1.91 -3.81 5.98
CA PRO A 142 -2.85 -2.78 6.43
C PRO A 142 -2.63 -1.43 5.73
N ALA A 143 -1.37 -1.09 5.40
CA ALA A 143 -1.04 0.09 4.62
C ALA A 143 -1.69 0.11 3.22
N CYS A 144 -1.80 -1.04 2.55
CA CYS A 144 -2.47 -1.16 1.26
C CYS A 144 -3.98 -0.94 1.40
N LEU A 145 -4.58 -1.60 2.41
CA LEU A 145 -6.01 -1.51 2.67
C LEU A 145 -6.43 -0.13 3.22
N ALA A 146 -5.53 0.60 3.88
CA ALA A 146 -5.82 1.94 4.41
C ALA A 146 -6.35 2.92 3.36
N CYS A 147 -5.96 2.76 2.07
CA CYS A 147 -6.44 3.57 0.95
C CYS A 147 -7.59 2.92 0.17
N HIS A 148 -7.98 1.69 0.50
CA HIS A 148 -8.95 0.93 -0.28
C HIS A 148 -10.14 0.40 0.51
N ALA A 149 -10.03 0.30 1.83
CA ALA A 149 -11.07 -0.28 2.69
C ALA A 149 -11.15 0.47 4.02
N SER A 150 -12.25 0.26 4.72
CA SER A 150 -12.50 0.83 6.04
C SER A 150 -12.84 -0.28 7.04
N ALA A 151 -12.77 0.03 8.33
CA ALA A 151 -13.03 -0.93 9.40
C ALA A 151 -12.26 -2.26 9.19
N LEU A 152 -10.94 -2.16 9.05
CA LEU A 152 -10.05 -3.30 8.86
C LEU A 152 -10.11 -4.23 10.07
N ASN A 153 -9.99 -5.54 9.83
CA ASN A 153 -10.01 -6.58 10.85
C ASN A 153 -8.65 -7.35 10.89
N PRO A 154 -7.53 -6.65 11.18
CA PRO A 154 -6.22 -7.29 11.22
C PRO A 154 -6.09 -8.17 12.46
N VAL A 155 -5.43 -9.33 12.30
CA VAL A 155 -5.07 -10.19 13.43
C VAL A 155 -3.80 -9.61 14.08
N ALA A 156 -3.90 -9.35 15.40
CA ALA A 156 -2.81 -8.77 16.15
C ALA A 156 -1.53 -9.64 16.09
N GLY A 157 -0.38 -8.99 15.96
CA GLY A 157 0.92 -9.68 15.89
C GLY A 157 1.24 -10.27 14.52
N THR A 158 0.37 -10.13 13.52
CA THR A 158 0.62 -10.58 12.15
C THR A 158 0.76 -9.40 11.19
N HIS A 159 1.36 -9.61 10.01
CA HIS A 159 1.57 -8.57 9.01
C HIS A 159 0.41 -8.45 8.02
N ASN A 160 -0.17 -9.59 7.59
CA ASN A 160 -1.18 -9.63 6.54
C ASN A 160 -2.24 -10.71 6.79
N GLN A 161 -2.45 -11.10 8.04
CA GLN A 161 -3.56 -11.95 8.43
C GLN A 161 -4.74 -11.10 8.91
N TYR A 162 -5.93 -11.49 8.50
CA TYR A 162 -7.17 -10.77 8.81
C TYR A 162 -8.26 -11.75 9.25
N GLY A 163 -9.17 -11.26 10.07
CA GLY A 163 -10.43 -11.95 10.33
C GLY A 163 -11.31 -12.02 9.07
N ALA A 164 -12.37 -12.80 9.14
CA ALA A 164 -13.34 -12.91 8.06
C ALA A 164 -14.62 -12.15 8.41
N PRO A 165 -14.99 -11.11 7.66
CA PRO A 165 -14.32 -10.51 6.50
C PRO A 165 -13.06 -9.69 6.88
N PRO A 166 -12.12 -9.46 5.95
CA PRO A 166 -10.88 -8.73 6.21
C PRO A 166 -11.11 -7.23 6.49
N PHE A 167 -12.24 -6.70 6.07
CA PHE A 167 -12.73 -5.36 6.35
C PHE A 167 -14.26 -5.43 6.54
N ALA A 168 -14.76 -4.81 7.62
CA ALA A 168 -16.18 -4.81 7.92
C ALA A 168 -16.96 -3.85 7.00
N GLU A 169 -16.29 -2.80 6.50
CA GLU A 169 -16.90 -1.85 5.57
C GLU A 169 -16.08 -1.76 4.28
N PRO A 170 -16.64 -2.21 3.13
CA PRO A 170 -16.00 -2.08 1.82
C PRO A 170 -15.86 -0.62 1.41
N GLY A 171 -14.78 -0.32 0.69
CA GLY A 171 -14.50 1.04 0.23
C GLY A 171 -14.08 2.00 1.35
N ILE A 172 -14.11 3.27 1.05
CA ILE A 172 -13.79 4.34 1.99
C ILE A 172 -15.08 4.79 2.68
N SER A 173 -15.16 4.59 4.00
CA SER A 173 -16.32 4.99 4.80
C SER A 173 -16.36 6.49 5.06
N CYS A 174 -17.49 6.96 5.58
CA CYS A 174 -17.69 8.34 6.00
C CYS A 174 -16.63 8.76 7.04
N GLU A 175 -16.32 7.89 7.98
CA GLU A 175 -15.36 8.16 9.06
C GLU A 175 -13.90 8.33 8.57
N ARG A 176 -13.54 7.81 7.40
CA ARG A 176 -12.20 8.03 6.83
C ARG A 176 -11.92 9.50 6.48
N CYS A 177 -12.96 10.30 6.32
CA CYS A 177 -12.86 11.73 6.06
C CYS A 177 -13.39 12.58 7.21
N HIS A 178 -14.38 12.06 7.95
CA HIS A 178 -15.09 12.80 8.98
C HIS A 178 -14.68 12.45 10.41
N GLY A 179 -13.81 11.43 10.60
CA GLY A 179 -13.48 10.92 11.93
C GLY A 179 -14.61 10.12 12.58
N PRO A 180 -14.44 9.63 13.83
CA PRO A 180 -15.42 8.82 14.53
C PRO A 180 -16.77 9.50 14.66
N GLY A 181 -17.85 8.81 14.28
CA GLY A 181 -19.22 9.34 14.23
C GLY A 181 -20.03 9.16 15.50
N ASP A 182 -19.64 8.31 16.44
CA ASP A 182 -20.43 7.90 17.61
C ASP A 182 -20.97 9.10 18.42
N ARG A 183 -20.11 10.07 18.72
CA ARG A 183 -20.48 11.27 19.48
C ARG A 183 -21.48 12.12 18.70
N HIS A 184 -21.28 12.27 17.40
CA HIS A 184 -22.17 13.01 16.53
C HIS A 184 -23.55 12.35 16.43
N ILE A 185 -23.58 11.03 16.24
CA ILE A 185 -24.84 10.25 16.19
C ILE A 185 -25.62 10.43 17.51
N ALA A 186 -24.93 10.35 18.65
CA ALA A 186 -25.56 10.49 19.96
C ALA A 186 -26.04 11.92 20.25
N SER A 187 -25.33 12.95 19.79
CA SER A 187 -25.59 14.35 20.15
C SER A 187 -26.34 15.15 19.08
N ALA A 188 -26.31 14.70 17.82
CA ALA A 188 -26.72 15.40 16.62
C ALA A 188 -26.05 16.79 16.44
N LYS A 189 -24.91 17.04 17.11
CA LYS A 189 -24.20 18.33 17.06
C LYS A 189 -23.10 18.30 15.99
N ALA A 190 -23.09 19.29 15.10
CA ALA A 190 -22.06 19.43 14.07
C ALA A 190 -20.62 19.63 14.64
N ALA A 191 -20.49 20.02 15.91
CA ALA A 191 -19.20 20.15 16.59
C ALA A 191 -18.57 18.79 16.99
N ASP A 192 -19.36 17.73 17.03
CA ASP A 192 -18.93 16.40 17.46
C ASP A 192 -18.46 15.52 16.30
N ILE A 193 -18.31 16.11 15.09
CA ILE A 193 -17.78 15.44 13.90
C ILE A 193 -16.86 16.37 13.12
N VAL A 194 -15.86 15.85 12.49
CA VAL A 194 -14.95 16.63 11.63
C VAL A 194 -15.65 16.98 10.31
N ASN A 195 -15.61 18.27 9.94
CA ASN A 195 -15.94 18.70 8.60
C ASN A 195 -14.66 19.19 7.91
N PRO A 196 -14.09 18.45 6.96
CA PRO A 196 -12.83 18.81 6.31
C PRO A 196 -12.81 20.23 5.74
N ALA A 197 -13.90 20.70 5.17
CA ALA A 197 -14.00 22.06 4.60
C ALA A 197 -13.86 23.20 5.64
N ARG A 198 -14.01 22.89 6.92
CA ARG A 198 -13.88 23.87 8.05
C ARG A 198 -12.55 23.80 8.77
N LEU A 199 -11.70 22.85 8.41
CA LEU A 199 -10.37 22.68 9.01
C LEU A 199 -9.38 23.74 8.49
N PRO A 200 -8.34 24.08 9.27
CA PRO A 200 -7.14 24.73 8.75
C PRO A 200 -6.57 23.97 7.56
N ALA A 201 -5.92 24.69 6.64
CA ALA A 201 -5.53 24.13 5.34
C ALA A 201 -4.65 22.87 5.44
N ASP A 202 -3.70 22.86 6.34
CA ASP A 202 -2.78 21.74 6.58
C ASP A 202 -3.52 20.47 7.03
N ARG A 203 -4.51 20.59 7.90
CA ARG A 203 -5.35 19.48 8.39
C ARG A 203 -6.40 19.06 7.35
N ARG A 204 -6.99 20.04 6.67
CA ARG A 204 -7.96 19.81 5.58
C ARG A 204 -7.32 19.02 4.44
N ASP A 205 -6.15 19.47 3.96
CA ASP A 205 -5.46 18.85 2.84
C ASP A 205 -4.89 17.47 3.23
N SER A 206 -4.58 17.25 4.52
CA SER A 206 -4.17 15.95 5.08
C SER A 206 -5.23 14.85 4.87
N VAL A 207 -6.52 15.18 4.90
CA VAL A 207 -7.60 14.22 4.67
C VAL A 207 -7.51 13.59 3.28
N CYS A 208 -7.14 14.35 2.27
CA CYS A 208 -6.94 13.82 0.92
C CYS A 208 -5.56 13.19 0.76
N ALA A 209 -4.54 13.82 1.34
CA ALA A 209 -3.14 13.42 1.23
C ALA A 209 -2.85 12.05 1.85
N GLN A 210 -3.63 11.59 2.84
CA GLN A 210 -3.46 10.26 3.42
C GLN A 210 -3.45 9.14 2.35
N CYS A 211 -4.19 9.31 1.24
CA CYS A 211 -4.28 8.35 0.15
C CYS A 211 -3.71 8.89 -1.19
N HIS A 212 -3.74 10.21 -1.41
CA HIS A 212 -3.40 10.83 -2.70
C HIS A 212 -2.04 11.55 -2.76
N LEU A 213 -1.18 11.32 -1.76
CA LEU A 213 0.21 11.79 -1.71
C LEU A 213 1.15 10.59 -1.60
N SER A 214 1.96 10.29 -2.60
CA SER A 214 2.93 9.18 -2.59
C SER A 214 4.32 9.61 -2.18
N GLY A 215 4.82 10.69 -2.75
CA GLY A 215 6.22 11.00 -2.75
C GLY A 215 7.07 9.98 -3.52
N GLU A 216 8.36 10.10 -3.43
CA GLU A 216 9.32 9.04 -3.76
C GLU A 216 9.33 7.97 -2.68
N VAL A 217 9.18 8.41 -1.42
CA VAL A 217 9.15 7.55 -0.23
C VAL A 217 8.37 8.22 0.90
N ARG A 218 7.70 7.39 1.71
CA ARG A 218 7.10 7.75 2.99
C ARG A 218 7.86 7.03 4.10
N ALA A 219 8.25 7.75 5.14
CA ALA A 219 8.82 7.20 6.37
C ALA A 219 7.85 7.44 7.52
N MET A 220 7.58 6.42 8.31
CA MET A 220 6.74 6.57 9.51
C MET A 220 7.53 7.26 10.62
N HIS A 221 6.87 8.10 11.39
CA HIS A 221 7.44 8.64 12.62
C HIS A 221 7.50 7.55 13.71
N PRO A 222 8.37 7.69 14.74
CA PRO A 222 8.48 6.72 15.80
C PRO A 222 7.13 6.42 16.45
N GLY A 223 6.77 5.14 16.55
CA GLY A 223 5.50 4.69 17.13
C GLY A 223 4.25 4.93 16.27
N ALA A 224 4.36 5.65 15.16
CA ALA A 224 3.24 5.85 14.24
C ALA A 224 2.98 4.59 13.40
N ARG A 225 1.71 4.41 13.04
CA ARG A 225 1.23 3.34 12.15
C ARG A 225 0.27 3.94 11.12
N TRP A 226 -0.07 3.21 10.07
CA TRP A 226 -1.06 3.67 9.08
C TRP A 226 -2.44 3.97 9.67
N SER A 227 -2.76 3.41 10.84
CA SER A 227 -3.98 3.68 11.60
C SER A 227 -3.85 4.86 12.57
N THR A 228 -2.68 5.48 12.70
CA THR A 228 -2.45 6.56 13.69
C THR A 228 -3.05 7.89 13.23
N TYR A 229 -3.10 8.14 11.92
CA TYR A 229 -3.71 9.35 11.39
C TYR A 229 -5.23 9.32 11.53
N HIS A 230 -5.79 10.38 12.11
CA HIS A 230 -7.24 10.62 12.18
C HIS A 230 -7.60 11.91 11.46
N PRO A 231 -8.77 11.97 10.79
CA PRO A 231 -9.27 13.20 10.19
C PRO A 231 -9.34 14.34 11.22
N GLY A 232 -8.76 15.48 10.86
CA GLY A 232 -8.59 16.60 11.78
C GLY A 232 -7.17 16.76 12.33
N ASP A 233 -6.32 15.73 12.21
CA ASP A 233 -4.89 15.82 12.51
C ASP A 233 -4.10 16.30 11.28
N ARG A 234 -2.82 16.61 11.50
CA ARG A 234 -1.87 16.78 10.40
C ARG A 234 -1.31 15.41 10.01
N LEU A 235 -1.32 15.09 8.74
CA LEU A 235 -0.68 13.86 8.27
C LEU A 235 0.83 13.86 8.54
N SER A 236 1.45 15.06 8.53
CA SER A 236 2.86 15.25 8.86
C SER A 236 3.22 14.94 10.31
N ASP A 237 2.25 14.77 11.22
CA ASP A 237 2.52 14.34 12.59
C ASP A 237 2.74 12.82 12.69
N SER A 238 2.35 12.07 11.65
CA SER A 238 2.46 10.61 11.59
C SER A 238 3.51 10.10 10.62
N ILE A 239 3.78 10.85 9.54
CA ILE A 239 4.70 10.44 8.46
C ILE A 239 5.57 11.61 7.99
N ALA A 240 6.74 11.29 7.49
CA ALA A 240 7.53 12.15 6.60
C ALA A 240 7.37 11.70 5.15
N VAL A 241 7.31 12.65 4.22
CA VAL A 241 7.21 12.39 2.78
C VAL A 241 8.36 13.08 2.06
N PHE A 242 9.09 12.32 1.26
CA PHE A 242 10.23 12.84 0.49
C PHE A 242 9.98 12.71 -1.00
N VAL A 243 10.47 13.68 -1.75
CA VAL A 243 10.43 13.73 -3.22
C VAL A 243 11.84 13.95 -3.77
N ARG A 244 12.05 13.70 -5.07
CA ARG A 244 13.34 13.99 -5.72
C ARG A 244 13.48 15.48 -6.01
N ALA A 245 14.56 16.08 -5.56
CA ALA A 245 14.88 17.48 -5.82
C ALA A 245 15.05 17.75 -7.33
N GLY A 246 14.44 18.82 -7.82
CA GLY A 246 14.56 19.24 -9.22
C GLY A 246 13.97 18.26 -10.24
N ALA A 247 13.40 17.15 -9.83
CA ALA A 247 12.74 16.20 -10.72
C ALA A 247 11.30 16.64 -11.04
N THR A 248 10.88 16.39 -12.28
CA THR A 248 9.45 16.35 -12.62
C THR A 248 9.04 14.89 -12.58
N PRO A 249 8.55 14.38 -11.45
CA PRO A 249 8.19 12.97 -11.33
C PRO A 249 7.09 12.62 -12.32
N GLY A 250 7.11 11.40 -12.83
CA GLY A 250 6.00 10.83 -13.58
C GLY A 250 4.70 10.90 -12.80
N ILE A 251 3.58 10.63 -13.45
CA ILE A 251 2.31 10.45 -12.75
C ILE A 251 2.31 9.01 -12.20
N THR A 252 2.04 8.87 -10.91
CA THR A 252 1.70 7.59 -10.27
C THR A 252 0.22 7.55 -9.91
N VAL A 253 -0.30 6.38 -9.59
CA VAL A 253 -1.72 6.19 -9.23
C VAL A 253 -2.16 7.12 -8.08
N THR A 254 -1.24 7.52 -7.20
CA THR A 254 -1.55 8.30 -5.99
C THR A 254 -0.87 9.67 -5.93
N SER A 255 -0.23 10.17 -7.00
CA SER A 255 0.56 11.42 -7.01
C SER A 255 -0.24 12.70 -7.27
N HIS A 256 -1.53 12.73 -6.91
CA HIS A 256 -2.38 13.89 -7.23
C HIS A 256 -1.97 15.16 -6.47
N VAL A 257 -1.57 15.01 -5.18
CA VAL A 257 -1.16 16.14 -4.32
C VAL A 257 0.15 16.72 -4.80
N GLU A 258 1.15 15.89 -5.14
CA GLU A 258 2.45 16.33 -5.67
C GLU A 258 2.28 17.06 -6.99
N LYS A 259 1.40 16.56 -7.86
CA LYS A 259 1.14 17.19 -9.15
C LYS A 259 0.42 18.52 -8.98
N LEU A 260 -0.59 18.59 -8.10
CA LEU A 260 -1.28 19.84 -7.80
C LEU A 260 -0.34 20.87 -7.21
N ALA A 261 0.58 20.49 -6.34
CA ALA A 261 1.58 21.39 -5.76
C ALA A 261 2.51 22.02 -6.82
N GLN A 262 2.71 21.35 -7.96
CA GLN A 262 3.48 21.88 -9.09
C GLN A 262 2.68 22.85 -9.96
N SER A 263 1.35 22.92 -9.81
CA SER A 263 0.50 23.78 -10.64
C SER A 263 0.68 25.26 -10.28
N ALA A 264 0.71 26.12 -11.29
CA ALA A 264 0.70 27.57 -11.09
C ALA A 264 -0.57 28.02 -10.33
N CYS A 265 -1.68 27.34 -10.51
CA CYS A 265 -2.94 27.60 -9.79
C CYS A 265 -2.74 27.44 -8.28
N LYS A 266 -2.17 26.33 -7.81
CA LYS A 266 -1.92 26.09 -6.38
C LYS A 266 -0.86 27.04 -5.84
N GLN A 267 0.22 27.25 -6.58
CA GLN A 267 1.30 28.16 -6.18
C GLN A 267 0.81 29.62 -6.02
N SER A 268 -0.12 30.08 -6.88
CA SER A 268 -0.68 31.43 -6.81
C SER A 268 -1.80 31.56 -5.78
N ALA A 269 -2.68 30.56 -5.67
CA ALA A 269 -3.83 30.59 -4.79
C ALA A 269 -3.52 30.17 -3.35
N GLY A 270 -2.40 29.47 -3.14
CA GLY A 270 -2.01 28.95 -1.82
C GLY A 270 -3.12 28.08 -1.21
N ASP A 271 -3.45 28.35 0.04
CA ASP A 271 -4.43 27.59 0.80
C ASP A 271 -5.89 27.76 0.34
N LYS A 272 -6.17 28.76 -0.50
CA LYS A 272 -7.49 28.95 -1.08
C LYS A 272 -7.85 27.86 -2.09
N LEU A 273 -6.88 27.26 -2.75
CA LEU A 273 -7.07 26.15 -3.69
C LEU A 273 -6.74 24.81 -3.01
N TRP A 274 -7.73 23.93 -2.97
CA TRP A 274 -7.62 22.59 -2.42
C TRP A 274 -8.46 21.60 -3.25
N CYS A 275 -8.44 20.32 -2.92
CA CYS A 275 -9.15 19.29 -3.69
C CYS A 275 -10.65 19.58 -3.82
N GLY A 276 -11.31 20.03 -2.72
CA GLY A 276 -12.73 20.39 -2.72
C GLY A 276 -13.09 21.64 -3.52
N SER A 277 -12.11 22.44 -3.99
CA SER A 277 -12.39 23.57 -4.92
C SER A 277 -12.88 23.06 -6.27
N CYS A 278 -12.41 21.85 -6.67
CA CYS A 278 -12.73 21.23 -7.95
C CYS A 278 -13.56 19.95 -7.80
N HIS A 279 -13.40 19.19 -6.72
CA HIS A 279 -14.05 17.92 -6.49
C HIS A 279 -15.06 18.00 -5.34
N ASP A 280 -16.27 17.47 -5.56
CA ASP A 280 -17.15 17.10 -4.46
C ASP A 280 -16.94 15.62 -4.13
N PRO A 281 -16.35 15.30 -2.95
CA PRO A 281 -16.10 13.93 -2.55
C PRO A 281 -17.39 13.09 -2.40
N HIS A 282 -18.56 13.73 -2.27
CA HIS A 282 -19.85 13.07 -2.13
C HIS A 282 -20.54 12.80 -3.49
N GLY A 283 -19.84 13.03 -4.60
CA GLY A 283 -20.31 12.62 -5.93
C GLY A 283 -21.12 13.64 -6.70
N GLN A 284 -21.32 14.85 -6.18
CA GLN A 284 -21.92 15.93 -6.96
C GLN A 284 -20.89 16.47 -7.95
N ARG A 285 -21.16 16.32 -9.24
CA ARG A 285 -20.22 16.73 -10.29
C ARG A 285 -20.58 18.13 -10.83
N LYS A 286 -19.65 19.07 -10.73
CA LYS A 286 -19.66 20.32 -11.51
C LYS A 286 -19.05 20.06 -12.87
N SER A 287 -19.44 20.84 -13.90
CA SER A 287 -18.74 20.77 -15.18
C SER A 287 -17.30 21.28 -15.03
N ASP A 288 -16.37 20.68 -15.78
CA ASP A 288 -14.96 21.04 -15.74
C ASP A 288 -14.75 22.54 -16.08
N ARG A 289 -15.59 23.06 -16.96
CA ARG A 289 -15.60 24.48 -17.32
C ARG A 289 -16.03 25.39 -16.16
N GLU A 290 -17.13 25.07 -15.48
CA GLU A 290 -17.63 25.87 -14.33
C GLU A 290 -16.58 25.96 -13.22
N MET A 291 -15.90 24.86 -12.92
CA MET A 291 -14.83 24.84 -11.92
C MET A 291 -13.69 25.79 -12.27
N CYS A 292 -13.25 25.79 -13.55
CA CYS A 292 -12.17 26.65 -14.00
C CYS A 292 -12.59 28.12 -14.07
N LEU A 293 -13.82 28.42 -14.55
CA LEU A 293 -14.36 29.77 -14.69
C LEU A 293 -14.59 30.47 -13.36
N GLY A 294 -14.77 29.74 -12.26
CA GLY A 294 -14.85 30.31 -10.92
C GLY A 294 -13.64 31.17 -10.53
N CYS A 295 -12.46 30.86 -11.10
CA CYS A 295 -11.22 31.64 -10.93
C CYS A 295 -10.78 32.36 -12.20
N HIS A 296 -11.07 31.81 -13.37
CA HIS A 296 -10.53 32.28 -14.67
C HIS A 296 -11.57 33.02 -15.52
N GLY A 297 -12.66 33.52 -14.97
CA GLY A 297 -13.79 34.08 -15.70
C GLY A 297 -13.42 35.02 -16.84
N VAL A 298 -12.70 36.10 -16.58
CA VAL A 298 -12.34 37.12 -17.62
C VAL A 298 -11.18 36.66 -18.50
N THR A 299 -10.18 35.94 -17.91
CA THR A 299 -9.01 35.47 -18.66
C THR A 299 -9.27 34.29 -19.56
N ALA A 300 -10.32 33.53 -19.34
CA ALA A 300 -10.77 32.47 -20.24
C ALA A 300 -11.24 33.02 -21.59
N ALA A 301 -11.60 34.32 -21.69
CA ALA A 301 -11.93 34.98 -22.94
C ALA A 301 -10.74 35.07 -23.92
N ALA A 302 -9.51 35.01 -23.42
CA ALA A 302 -8.30 35.02 -24.25
C ALA A 302 -7.86 33.61 -24.73
N CYS A 303 -8.58 32.55 -24.32
CA CYS A 303 -8.28 31.19 -24.81
C CYS A 303 -8.70 31.06 -26.27
N ALA A 304 -7.79 30.65 -27.15
CA ALA A 304 -8.07 30.45 -28.57
C ALA A 304 -9.13 29.36 -28.83
N ALA A 305 -9.34 28.46 -27.86
CA ALA A 305 -10.34 27.37 -27.94
C ALA A 305 -11.70 27.75 -27.29
N LYS A 306 -12.16 28.97 -27.44
CA LYS A 306 -13.37 29.53 -26.80
C LYS A 306 -14.64 28.68 -26.90
N GLN A 307 -14.69 27.76 -27.86
CA GLN A 307 -15.87 26.94 -28.14
C GLN A 307 -15.84 25.55 -27.47
N HIS A 308 -14.79 25.19 -26.74
CA HIS A 308 -14.68 23.89 -26.07
C HIS A 308 -15.07 24.01 -24.61
N ASP A 309 -16.03 23.21 -24.19
CA ASP A 309 -16.50 23.16 -22.79
C ASP A 309 -15.59 22.36 -21.84
N ASP A 310 -14.54 21.71 -22.37
CA ASP A 310 -13.63 20.87 -21.65
C ASP A 310 -12.22 21.50 -21.54
N CYS A 311 -12.02 22.29 -20.50
CA CYS A 311 -10.71 22.89 -20.19
C CYS A 311 -9.67 21.81 -19.81
N THR A 312 -10.12 20.72 -19.23
CA THR A 312 -9.24 19.67 -18.72
C THR A 312 -8.55 18.90 -19.84
N ARG A 313 -9.17 18.79 -21.00
CA ARG A 313 -8.58 18.12 -22.17
C ARG A 313 -7.21 18.70 -22.55
N CYS A 314 -7.02 20.01 -22.39
CA CYS A 314 -5.78 20.71 -22.74
C CYS A 314 -4.91 21.00 -21.52
N HIS A 315 -5.52 21.40 -20.40
CA HIS A 315 -4.80 21.85 -19.21
C HIS A 315 -4.59 20.74 -18.16
N MET A 316 -5.26 19.60 -18.29
CA MET A 316 -5.09 18.44 -17.43
C MET A 316 -5.04 17.16 -18.29
N PRO A 317 -4.07 17.02 -19.20
CA PRO A 317 -4.04 15.90 -20.13
C PRO A 317 -3.95 14.57 -19.38
N LYS A 318 -4.58 13.55 -19.94
CA LYS A 318 -4.43 12.19 -19.44
C LYS A 318 -3.08 11.62 -19.88
N SER A 319 -2.35 11.05 -18.97
CA SER A 319 -1.05 10.41 -19.21
C SER A 319 -0.98 9.06 -18.53
N SER A 320 -0.20 8.14 -19.11
CA SER A 320 0.08 6.85 -18.50
C SER A 320 0.80 7.05 -17.17
N VAL A 321 0.44 6.24 -16.19
CA VAL A 321 1.15 6.20 -14.91
C VAL A 321 2.40 5.33 -15.02
N THR A 322 3.37 5.56 -14.14
CA THR A 322 4.65 4.84 -14.16
C THR A 322 4.64 3.57 -13.33
N ASP A 323 3.66 3.42 -12.45
CA ASP A 323 3.56 2.34 -11.45
C ASP A 323 2.44 1.32 -11.74
N ALA A 324 1.64 1.53 -12.80
CA ALA A 324 0.62 0.57 -13.22
C ALA A 324 0.45 0.54 -14.74
N GLN A 325 0.42 -0.66 -15.32
CA GLN A 325 0.19 -0.87 -16.73
C GLN A 325 -1.26 -0.52 -17.12
N HIS A 326 -1.48 -0.11 -18.36
CA HIS A 326 -2.82 0.17 -18.93
C HIS A 326 -3.66 1.21 -18.16
N VAL A 327 -3.03 1.95 -17.27
CA VAL A 327 -3.67 2.98 -16.44
C VAL A 327 -3.25 4.35 -16.92
N VAL A 328 -4.24 5.24 -17.04
CA VAL A 328 -4.03 6.65 -17.37
C VAL A 328 -4.74 7.52 -16.33
N TYR A 329 -4.06 8.56 -15.89
CA TYR A 329 -4.63 9.55 -14.97
C TYR A 329 -4.50 10.95 -15.52
N THR A 330 -5.37 11.80 -15.02
CA THR A 330 -5.38 13.24 -15.32
C THR A 330 -4.21 13.92 -14.61
N ASP A 331 -3.41 14.70 -15.35
CA ASP A 331 -2.29 15.44 -14.79
C ASP A 331 -2.77 16.68 -14.01
N HIS A 332 -2.60 16.65 -12.68
CA HIS A 332 -2.95 17.75 -11.80
C HIS A 332 -1.89 18.87 -11.73
N SER A 333 -0.83 18.80 -12.51
CA SER A 333 0.13 19.93 -12.62
C SER A 333 -0.43 21.13 -13.38
N ILE A 334 -1.56 20.95 -14.04
CA ILE A 334 -2.34 21.98 -14.74
C ILE A 334 -1.43 22.91 -15.58
N PRO A 335 -0.71 22.38 -16.57
CA PRO A 335 0.23 23.17 -17.36
C PRO A 335 -0.51 24.22 -18.22
N ARG A 336 0.04 25.42 -18.30
CA ARG A 336 -0.49 26.49 -19.16
C ARG A 336 -0.56 26.09 -20.65
N ARG A 337 0.36 25.23 -21.06
CA ARG A 337 0.40 24.65 -22.41
C ARG A 337 0.61 23.14 -22.27
N PRO A 338 -0.08 22.31 -23.08
CA PRO A 338 0.17 20.87 -23.08
C PRO A 338 1.66 20.60 -23.23
N ARG A 339 2.23 19.86 -22.29
CA ARG A 339 3.61 19.40 -22.36
C ARG A 339 3.64 17.93 -22.71
N LYS A 340 4.57 17.52 -23.57
CA LYS A 340 4.91 16.09 -23.64
C LYS A 340 5.43 15.66 -22.26
N PRO A 341 5.11 14.45 -21.79
CA PRO A 341 5.69 13.93 -20.55
C PRO A 341 7.20 14.15 -20.61
N ALA A 342 7.75 14.91 -19.67
CA ALA A 342 9.18 15.06 -19.56
C ALA A 342 9.78 13.69 -19.22
N VAL A 343 10.86 13.31 -19.90
CA VAL A 343 11.71 12.20 -19.44
C VAL A 343 12.16 12.58 -18.04
N VAL A 344 11.82 11.74 -17.07
CA VAL A 344 12.17 11.95 -15.67
C VAL A 344 13.70 11.98 -15.58
N ALA A 345 14.28 13.16 -15.46
CA ALA A 345 15.64 13.27 -14.97
C ALA A 345 15.61 12.69 -13.54
N GLN A 346 16.40 11.63 -13.29
CA GLN A 346 16.53 11.09 -11.94
C GLN A 346 17.21 12.17 -11.10
N GLY A 347 16.41 12.91 -10.33
CA GLY A 347 16.91 13.86 -9.37
C GLY A 347 17.84 13.16 -8.38
N SER A 348 18.95 13.80 -8.03
CA SER A 348 19.99 13.21 -7.21
C SER A 348 19.55 13.07 -5.75
N ASP A 349 18.90 14.09 -5.20
CA ASP A 349 18.65 14.21 -3.77
C ASP A 349 17.19 14.00 -3.37
N LEU A 350 16.99 13.50 -2.16
CA LEU A 350 15.70 13.49 -1.49
C LEU A 350 15.54 14.78 -0.69
N VAL A 351 14.40 15.43 -0.85
CA VAL A 351 13.98 16.60 -0.07
C VAL A 351 12.59 16.35 0.48
N ALA A 352 12.31 16.87 1.67
CA ALA A 352 10.97 16.74 2.24
C ALA A 352 9.93 17.43 1.35
N PHE A 353 8.77 16.81 1.21
CA PHE A 353 7.63 17.45 0.57
C PHE A 353 7.16 18.63 1.44
N PRO A 354 6.78 19.77 0.86
CA PRO A 354 6.41 20.95 1.63
C PRO A 354 5.38 20.66 2.73
N GLY A 355 5.68 21.08 3.96
CA GLY A 355 4.84 20.86 5.13
C GLY A 355 5.09 19.54 5.88
N PHE A 356 6.04 18.73 5.42
CA PHE A 356 6.47 17.49 6.10
C PHE A 356 7.85 17.62 6.73
N SER A 357 8.16 16.72 7.67
CA SER A 357 9.43 16.69 8.39
C SER A 357 10.61 16.44 7.45
N ASP A 358 11.70 17.16 7.69
CA ASP A 358 13.03 16.98 7.09
C ASP A 358 14.07 16.55 8.14
N SER A 359 13.63 15.96 9.24
CA SER A 359 14.52 15.54 10.32
C SER A 359 15.63 14.61 9.80
N PRO A 360 16.84 14.66 10.40
CA PRO A 360 17.93 13.75 10.02
C PRO A 360 17.53 12.25 10.13
N ARG A 361 16.71 11.91 11.13
CA ARG A 361 16.15 10.55 11.30
C ARG A 361 15.31 10.14 10.10
N ASP A 362 14.34 10.97 9.72
CA ASP A 362 13.40 10.65 8.64
C ASP A 362 14.10 10.63 7.28
N LEU A 363 15.05 11.52 7.06
CA LEU A 363 15.87 11.52 5.84
C LEU A 363 16.76 10.27 5.75
N ALA A 364 17.33 9.81 6.87
CA ALA A 364 18.11 8.57 6.91
C ALA A 364 17.24 7.36 6.54
N LEU A 365 16.03 7.24 7.10
CA LEU A 365 15.09 6.18 6.75
C LEU A 365 14.64 6.28 5.29
N ALA A 366 14.37 7.48 4.80
CA ALA A 366 14.00 7.68 3.40
C ALA A 366 15.08 7.16 2.44
N TRP A 367 16.35 7.47 2.70
CA TRP A 367 17.47 6.95 1.91
C TRP A 367 17.63 5.43 2.07
N ALA A 368 17.40 4.88 3.27
CA ALA A 368 17.44 3.45 3.52
C ALA A 368 16.38 2.68 2.70
N ILE A 369 15.13 3.17 2.72
CA ILE A 369 14.03 2.60 1.94
C ILE A 369 14.33 2.65 0.44
N VAL A 370 14.89 3.74 -0.06
CA VAL A 370 15.29 3.86 -1.46
C VAL A 370 16.42 2.89 -1.80
N ALA A 371 17.47 2.83 -0.97
CA ALA A 371 18.66 1.98 -1.17
C ALA A 371 18.35 0.47 -1.02
N ALA A 372 17.23 0.10 -0.42
CA ALA A 372 16.76 -1.28 -0.35
C ALA A 372 16.19 -1.78 -1.70
N ARG A 373 15.85 -0.89 -2.62
CA ARG A 373 15.36 -1.26 -3.96
C ARG A 373 16.49 -1.87 -4.78
N PRO A 374 16.26 -2.97 -5.52
CA PRO A 374 17.31 -3.66 -6.30
C PRO A 374 18.06 -2.75 -7.28
N GLU A 375 17.34 -1.81 -7.90
CA GLU A 375 17.87 -0.85 -8.88
C GLU A 375 18.61 0.35 -8.26
N ARG A 376 18.62 0.46 -6.92
CA ARG A 376 19.16 1.60 -6.17
C ARG A 376 20.29 1.23 -5.21
N THR A 377 20.94 0.11 -5.42
CA THR A 377 22.04 -0.37 -4.56
C THR A 377 23.23 0.59 -4.47
N THR A 378 23.43 1.44 -5.45
CA THR A 378 24.44 2.51 -5.47
C THR A 378 24.20 3.59 -4.40
N ASP A 379 22.99 3.70 -3.86
CA ASP A 379 22.66 4.65 -2.81
C ASP A 379 22.99 4.13 -1.39
N ARG A 380 23.36 2.85 -1.25
CA ARG A 380 23.68 2.22 0.05
C ARG A 380 24.75 2.93 0.86
N PRO A 381 25.88 3.40 0.30
CA PRO A 381 26.88 4.11 1.08
C PRO A 381 26.33 5.39 1.72
N ARG A 382 25.49 6.13 0.99
CA ARG A 382 24.82 7.33 1.50
C ARG A 382 23.82 6.99 2.61
N ALA A 383 22.98 5.97 2.38
CA ALA A 383 22.04 5.49 3.37
C ALA A 383 22.75 5.04 4.66
N LEU A 384 23.87 4.30 4.53
CA LEU A 384 24.67 3.86 5.68
C LEU A 384 25.19 5.03 6.50
N ALA A 385 25.77 6.04 5.86
CA ALA A 385 26.32 7.21 6.56
C ALA A 385 25.24 7.98 7.34
N LEU A 386 24.07 8.18 6.73
CA LEU A 386 22.93 8.86 7.36
C LEU A 386 22.34 8.02 8.50
N LEU A 387 22.17 6.72 8.30
CA LEU A 387 21.67 5.80 9.34
C LEU A 387 22.63 5.71 10.53
N GLN A 388 23.94 5.69 10.29
CA GLN A 388 24.94 5.69 11.38
C GLN A 388 24.86 6.97 12.22
N GLN A 389 24.63 8.12 11.59
CA GLN A 389 24.42 9.36 12.33
C GLN A 389 23.10 9.31 13.11
N ALA A 390 21.98 8.96 12.44
CA ALA A 390 20.68 8.87 13.06
C ALA A 390 20.65 7.83 14.21
N GLY A 391 21.37 6.71 14.06
CA GLY A 391 21.48 5.69 15.11
C GLY A 391 22.24 6.15 16.36
N ARG A 392 23.19 7.09 16.24
CA ARG A 392 23.82 7.72 17.39
C ARG A 392 22.85 8.66 18.13
N ASP A 393 22.04 9.39 17.38
CA ASP A 393 21.09 10.36 17.93
C ASP A 393 19.81 9.67 18.48
N HIS A 394 19.45 8.52 17.90
CA HIS A 394 18.27 7.73 18.24
C HIS A 394 18.63 6.25 18.44
N PRO A 395 19.36 5.88 19.51
CA PRO A 395 19.89 4.52 19.72
C PRO A 395 18.80 3.47 19.96
N ASP A 396 17.58 3.89 20.29
CA ASP A 396 16.43 3.02 20.58
C ASP A 396 15.36 3.08 19.47
N ASP A 397 15.74 3.49 18.25
CA ASP A 397 14.85 3.45 17.10
C ASP A 397 14.98 2.10 16.37
N ALA A 398 13.98 1.23 16.54
CA ALA A 398 13.98 -0.12 15.98
C ALA A 398 14.10 -0.12 14.44
N GLU A 399 13.50 0.84 13.74
CA GLU A 399 13.58 0.91 12.27
C GLU A 399 15.00 1.26 11.80
N ILE A 400 15.64 2.25 12.44
CA ILE A 400 17.04 2.60 12.13
C ILE A 400 17.95 1.39 12.36
N LEU A 401 17.79 0.71 13.49
CA LEU A 401 18.59 -0.48 13.81
C LEU A 401 18.41 -1.59 12.77
N VAL A 402 17.19 -1.84 12.32
CA VAL A 402 16.90 -2.85 11.28
C VAL A 402 17.58 -2.48 9.95
N TYR A 403 17.44 -1.24 9.49
CA TYR A 403 18.07 -0.83 8.22
C TYR A 403 19.60 -0.84 8.27
N LEU A 404 20.19 -0.44 9.40
CA LEU A 404 21.64 -0.58 9.62
C LEU A 404 22.09 -2.03 9.56
N ALA A 405 21.37 -2.91 10.27
CA ALA A 405 21.67 -4.35 10.29
C ALA A 405 21.55 -4.95 8.88
N GLU A 406 20.52 -4.60 8.11
CA GLU A 406 20.37 -5.06 6.74
C GLU A 406 21.52 -4.63 5.82
N ILE A 407 21.99 -3.38 5.95
CA ILE A 407 23.13 -2.91 5.16
C ILE A 407 24.40 -3.67 5.58
N TYR A 408 24.67 -3.84 6.88
CA TYR A 408 25.82 -4.59 7.34
C TYR A 408 25.79 -6.04 6.88
N ARG A 409 24.67 -6.73 7.06
CA ARG A 409 24.49 -8.11 6.57
C ARG A 409 24.74 -8.23 5.07
N ASN A 410 24.14 -7.33 4.27
CA ASN A 410 24.26 -7.34 2.81
C ASN A 410 25.64 -6.89 2.29
N THR A 411 26.49 -6.34 3.15
CA THR A 411 27.88 -5.97 2.84
C THR A 411 28.92 -6.94 3.47
N GLY A 412 28.45 -8.11 3.94
CA GLY A 412 29.33 -9.15 4.47
C GLY A 412 29.86 -8.89 5.88
N LYS A 413 29.13 -8.12 6.68
CA LYS A 413 29.47 -7.77 8.07
C LYS A 413 28.40 -8.29 9.04
N PRO A 414 28.20 -9.63 9.13
CA PRO A 414 27.16 -10.19 9.98
C PRO A 414 27.40 -9.97 11.48
N ASP A 415 28.67 -9.83 11.91
CA ASP A 415 28.98 -9.57 13.30
C ASP A 415 28.51 -8.22 13.81
N GLU A 416 28.54 -7.21 12.94
CA GLU A 416 27.98 -5.89 13.20
C GLU A 416 26.45 -5.87 13.13
N ALA A 417 25.86 -6.76 12.33
CA ALA A 417 24.39 -6.82 12.14
C ALA A 417 23.67 -7.47 13.31
N ILE A 418 24.24 -8.52 13.92
CA ILE A 418 23.62 -9.31 14.99
C ILE A 418 23.13 -8.43 16.15
N PRO A 419 23.99 -7.64 16.84
CA PRO A 419 23.54 -6.87 17.99
C PRO A 419 22.46 -5.83 17.65
N LEU A 420 22.47 -5.33 16.42
CA LEU A 420 21.43 -4.39 15.94
C LEU A 420 20.09 -5.09 15.77
N TYR A 421 20.06 -6.27 15.16
CA TYR A 421 18.83 -7.07 15.05
C TYR A 421 18.29 -7.47 16.42
N GLU A 422 19.15 -7.95 17.33
CA GLU A 422 18.75 -8.35 18.67
C GLU A 422 18.15 -7.16 19.44
N ARG A 423 18.77 -5.98 19.36
CA ARG A 423 18.23 -4.77 19.98
C ARG A 423 16.92 -4.33 19.34
N ALA A 424 16.81 -4.37 18.00
CA ALA A 424 15.58 -4.04 17.30
C ALA A 424 14.43 -4.96 17.73
N LEU A 425 14.67 -6.27 17.86
CA LEU A 425 13.67 -7.25 18.32
C LEU A 425 13.32 -7.08 19.80
N HIS A 426 14.25 -6.59 20.63
CA HIS A 426 13.96 -6.25 22.01
C HIS A 426 13.01 -5.04 22.12
N LEU A 427 13.21 -4.03 21.26
CA LEU A 427 12.39 -2.81 21.20
C LEU A 427 11.03 -3.06 20.55
N ASP A 428 11.02 -3.81 19.48
CA ASP A 428 9.80 -4.19 18.74
C ASP A 428 9.88 -5.66 18.29
N PRO A 429 9.30 -6.59 19.05
CA PRO A 429 9.27 -8.02 18.71
C PRO A 429 8.53 -8.34 17.40
N THR A 430 7.81 -7.38 16.83
CA THR A 430 7.07 -7.57 15.57
C THR A 430 7.93 -7.31 14.32
N GLN A 431 9.18 -6.88 14.48
CA GLN A 431 10.10 -6.56 13.37
C GLN A 431 10.44 -7.80 12.53
N LEU A 432 9.65 -8.03 11.48
CA LEU A 432 9.77 -9.18 10.61
C LEU A 432 11.14 -9.25 9.92
N THR A 433 11.64 -8.12 9.42
CA THR A 433 12.95 -8.05 8.75
C THR A 433 14.08 -8.45 9.67
N ALA A 434 14.06 -8.02 10.94
CA ALA A 434 15.06 -8.41 11.92
C ALA A 434 15.00 -9.90 12.23
N THR A 435 13.80 -10.46 12.40
CA THR A 435 13.58 -11.89 12.64
C THR A 435 14.14 -12.74 11.49
N VAL A 436 13.84 -12.36 10.26
CA VAL A 436 14.30 -13.06 9.04
C VAL A 436 15.80 -12.92 8.86
N GLY A 437 16.34 -11.71 9.04
CA GLY A 437 17.76 -11.42 8.85
C GLY A 437 18.65 -12.14 9.87
N LEU A 438 18.28 -12.10 11.15
CA LEU A 438 19.02 -12.81 12.21
C LEU A 438 18.95 -14.32 12.01
N GLY A 439 17.80 -14.87 11.63
CA GLY A 439 17.66 -16.29 11.28
C GLY A 439 18.57 -16.71 10.12
N GLY A 440 18.76 -15.83 9.12
CA GLY A 440 19.70 -16.04 8.02
C GLY A 440 21.14 -16.15 8.49
N ILE A 441 21.57 -15.24 9.35
CA ILE A 441 22.93 -15.27 9.93
C ILE A 441 23.14 -16.54 10.79
N MET A 442 22.14 -16.93 11.58
CA MET A 442 22.21 -18.17 12.37
C MET A 442 22.33 -19.41 11.48
N MET A 443 21.60 -19.46 10.37
CA MET A 443 21.70 -20.56 9.39
C MET A 443 23.12 -20.66 8.80
N GLU A 444 23.70 -19.53 8.38
CA GLU A 444 25.08 -19.45 7.86
C GLU A 444 26.10 -19.93 8.90
N ARG A 445 25.88 -19.66 10.19
CA ARG A 445 26.68 -20.10 11.30
C ARG A 445 26.40 -21.52 11.78
N ARG A 446 25.53 -22.25 11.08
CA ARG A 446 25.08 -23.60 11.44
C ARG A 446 24.37 -23.69 12.80
N GLN A 447 23.84 -22.59 13.28
CA GLN A 447 23.01 -22.51 14.50
C GLN A 447 21.56 -22.82 14.16
N PHE A 448 21.34 -24.05 13.67
CA PHE A 448 20.06 -24.44 13.05
C PHE A 448 18.86 -24.30 13.97
N ALA A 449 18.99 -24.67 15.26
CA ALA A 449 17.89 -24.55 16.22
C ALA A 449 17.45 -23.08 16.44
N GLY A 450 18.40 -22.16 16.45
CA GLY A 450 18.12 -20.71 16.52
C GLY A 450 17.42 -20.19 15.28
N ALA A 451 17.91 -20.56 14.09
CA ALA A 451 17.32 -20.20 12.82
C ALA A 451 15.87 -20.72 12.69
N ILE A 452 15.63 -21.97 13.06
CA ILE A 452 14.30 -22.61 13.06
C ILE A 452 13.33 -21.79 13.90
N ARG A 453 13.67 -21.50 15.17
CA ARG A 453 12.79 -20.72 16.05
C ARG A 453 12.43 -19.36 15.48
N LEU A 454 13.41 -18.61 14.97
CA LEU A 454 13.18 -17.29 14.38
C LEU A 454 12.32 -17.37 13.11
N TRP A 455 12.54 -18.34 12.24
CA TRP A 455 11.81 -18.47 11.00
C TRP A 455 10.40 -19.03 11.18
N GLU A 456 10.17 -19.88 12.19
CA GLU A 456 8.81 -20.26 12.60
C GLU A 456 8.02 -19.04 13.08
N ASP A 457 8.63 -18.18 13.91
CA ASP A 457 8.03 -16.92 14.35
C ASP A 457 7.75 -15.98 13.15
N ALA A 458 8.70 -15.85 12.21
CA ALA A 458 8.51 -15.05 11.00
C ALA A 458 7.32 -15.55 10.15
N LEU A 459 7.20 -16.88 9.98
CA LEU A 459 6.11 -17.50 9.22
C LEU A 459 4.73 -17.39 9.92
N ALA A 460 4.72 -17.28 11.25
CA ALA A 460 3.51 -16.99 12.00
C ALA A 460 3.03 -15.53 11.80
N LYS A 461 3.95 -14.61 11.53
CA LYS A 461 3.64 -13.20 11.21
C LYS A 461 3.23 -13.00 9.75
N ASP A 462 3.92 -13.67 8.83
CA ASP A 462 3.64 -13.67 7.38
C ASP A 462 3.88 -15.08 6.80
N ALA A 463 2.80 -15.80 6.57
CA ALA A 463 2.86 -17.14 5.98
C ALA A 463 3.39 -17.15 4.53
N GLY A 464 3.40 -16.00 3.86
CA GLY A 464 3.79 -15.82 2.46
C GLY A 464 5.30 -15.82 2.18
N LEU A 465 6.13 -15.89 3.20
CA LEU A 465 7.60 -15.83 3.08
C LEU A 465 8.18 -17.13 2.51
N VAL A 466 7.99 -17.37 1.21
CA VAL A 466 8.38 -18.62 0.53
C VAL A 466 9.88 -18.92 0.67
N LEU A 467 10.76 -17.92 0.57
CA LEU A 467 12.19 -18.11 0.74
C LEU A 467 12.55 -18.50 2.18
N VAL A 468 11.94 -17.84 3.18
CA VAL A 468 12.12 -18.20 4.59
C VAL A 468 11.64 -19.63 4.83
N ARG A 469 10.48 -19.99 4.30
CA ARG A 469 9.94 -21.36 4.40
C ARG A 469 10.86 -22.39 3.76
N THR A 470 11.47 -22.06 2.62
CA THR A 470 12.44 -22.92 1.95
C THR A 470 13.74 -23.10 2.78
N ASN A 471 14.24 -22.01 3.35
CA ASN A 471 15.42 -22.02 4.20
C ASN A 471 15.14 -22.74 5.53
N LEU A 472 13.97 -22.56 6.10
CA LEU A 472 13.50 -23.29 7.28
C LEU A 472 13.48 -24.81 7.02
N ALA A 473 13.00 -25.25 5.86
CA ALA A 473 13.04 -26.64 5.47
C ALA A 473 14.47 -27.17 5.37
N MET A 474 15.40 -26.37 4.85
CA MET A 474 16.81 -26.75 4.85
C MET A 474 17.39 -26.86 6.28
N ALA A 475 17.00 -25.97 7.19
CA ALA A 475 17.44 -26.04 8.59
C ALA A 475 16.92 -27.31 9.27
N TYR A 476 15.65 -27.67 9.08
CA TYR A 476 15.10 -28.95 9.56
C TYR A 476 15.81 -30.15 8.95
N TRP A 477 16.13 -30.12 7.65
CA TRP A 477 16.90 -31.18 7.01
C TRP A 477 18.29 -31.35 7.66
N GLN A 478 18.99 -30.25 7.98
CA GLN A 478 20.30 -30.30 8.61
C GLN A 478 20.29 -30.94 10.01
N ILE A 479 19.18 -30.85 10.73
CA ILE A 479 19.05 -31.50 12.05
C ILE A 479 18.39 -32.89 11.98
N GLY A 480 18.12 -33.41 10.77
CA GLY A 480 17.51 -34.73 10.55
C GLY A 480 15.99 -34.79 10.67
N ASP A 481 15.28 -33.67 10.82
CA ASP A 481 13.84 -33.63 10.88
C ASP A 481 13.24 -33.57 9.45
N MET A 482 13.24 -34.75 8.80
CA MET A 482 12.77 -34.89 7.41
C MET A 482 11.28 -34.58 7.24
N ALA A 483 10.45 -34.87 8.27
CA ALA A 483 9.02 -34.65 8.22
C ALA A 483 8.68 -33.15 8.13
N ASN A 484 9.28 -32.32 8.99
CA ASN A 484 9.11 -30.88 8.94
C ASN A 484 9.74 -30.27 7.69
N ALA A 485 10.90 -30.75 7.24
CA ALA A 485 11.52 -30.33 5.99
C ALA A 485 10.58 -30.55 4.80
N GLU A 486 9.99 -31.73 4.67
CA GLU A 486 9.04 -32.05 3.58
C GLU A 486 7.78 -31.18 3.66
N ARG A 487 7.18 -31.06 4.85
CA ARG A 487 5.98 -30.22 5.08
C ARG A 487 6.17 -28.80 4.59
N HIS A 488 7.30 -28.17 4.95
CA HIS A 488 7.60 -26.79 4.54
C HIS A 488 7.89 -26.69 3.04
N LEU A 489 8.60 -27.63 2.42
CA LEU A 489 8.84 -27.65 0.96
C LEU A 489 7.56 -27.84 0.17
N VAL A 490 6.67 -28.75 0.59
CA VAL A 490 5.36 -28.94 -0.07
C VAL A 490 4.56 -27.66 -0.04
N LYS A 491 4.47 -26.97 1.13
CA LYS A 491 3.75 -25.69 1.23
C LYS A 491 4.44 -24.59 0.39
N ALA A 492 5.78 -24.53 0.37
CA ALA A 492 6.53 -23.56 -0.44
C ALA A 492 6.26 -23.73 -1.95
N VAL A 493 6.24 -24.99 -2.45
CA VAL A 493 5.89 -25.30 -3.85
C VAL A 493 4.46 -24.89 -4.17
N ALA A 494 3.51 -25.13 -3.26
CA ALA A 494 2.11 -24.74 -3.46
C ALA A 494 1.90 -23.22 -3.49
N MET A 495 2.71 -22.46 -2.69
CA MET A 495 2.64 -21.01 -2.60
C MET A 495 3.38 -20.29 -3.73
N ALA A 496 4.41 -20.89 -4.31
CA ALA A 496 5.18 -20.34 -5.42
C ALA A 496 5.35 -21.37 -6.56
N PRO A 497 4.26 -21.69 -7.27
CA PRO A 497 4.29 -22.66 -8.36
C PRO A 497 5.23 -22.21 -9.47
N GLY A 498 6.19 -23.06 -9.83
CA GLY A 498 7.23 -22.74 -10.84
C GLY A 498 8.50 -22.10 -10.27
N PHE A 499 8.56 -21.84 -8.97
CA PHE A 499 9.82 -21.48 -8.30
C PHE A 499 10.68 -22.75 -8.13
N ALA A 500 11.82 -22.79 -8.81
CA ALA A 500 12.61 -24.03 -8.93
C ALA A 500 13.25 -24.49 -7.63
N ALA A 501 13.62 -23.56 -6.72
CA ALA A 501 14.40 -23.89 -5.52
C ALA A 501 13.66 -24.87 -4.57
N PRO A 502 12.44 -24.59 -4.08
CA PRO A 502 11.74 -25.53 -3.19
C PRO A 502 11.36 -26.83 -3.89
N ALA A 503 11.00 -26.80 -5.18
CA ALA A 503 10.67 -28.01 -5.96
C ALA A 503 11.91 -28.92 -6.11
N GLY A 504 13.07 -28.35 -6.41
CA GLY A 504 14.32 -29.10 -6.53
C GLY A 504 14.78 -29.72 -5.20
N LEU A 505 14.60 -28.99 -4.08
CA LEU A 505 14.89 -29.51 -2.74
C LEU A 505 13.93 -30.63 -2.34
N LEU A 506 12.64 -30.49 -2.62
CA LEU A 506 11.64 -31.52 -2.36
C LEU A 506 11.93 -32.81 -3.12
N ALA A 507 12.30 -32.68 -4.39
CA ALA A 507 12.70 -33.83 -5.20
C ALA A 507 13.97 -34.53 -4.68
N LYS A 508 14.92 -33.79 -4.12
CA LYS A 508 16.12 -34.37 -3.47
C LYS A 508 15.78 -35.04 -2.14
N LEU A 509 14.90 -34.48 -1.35
CA LEU A 509 14.50 -35.01 -0.05
C LEU A 509 13.76 -36.35 -0.17
N ARG A 510 13.02 -36.56 -1.26
CA ARG A 510 12.22 -37.78 -1.55
C ARG A 510 13.01 -38.91 -2.23
N ARG A 511 14.28 -38.71 -2.56
CA ARG A 511 15.20 -39.72 -3.11
C ARG A 511 15.95 -40.44 -1.98
#